data_06d0bb14612bf5ba0bb8eed12be13497
#
_entry.id   06d0bb14612bf5ba0bb8eed12be13497
#
_cell.length_a   1.000
_cell.length_b   1.000
_cell.length_c   1.000
_cell.angle_alpha   90.00
_cell.angle_beta   90.00
_cell.angle_gamma   90.00
#
_symmetry.space_group_name_H-M   'P 1'
#
loop_
_entity.id
_entity.type
_entity.pdbx_description
1 polymer ?
#
loop_
_entity_poly.entity_id
_entity_poly.type
_entity_poly.pdbx_seq_one_letter_code
_entity_poly.pdbx_strand_id
1 'polypeptide(L)'
;MKDLNRTILIVDDDDAVRFALEMTLKSEGHTVVAANGPEQGLQILRSRPVDMVISDQTMPRMSGLEFLKLVRDRHPDVMRIMLTGNAELPTVIDAINQGEIYRFLTKPWDSTELKVMLFVAFEQLDLERENRQLLAQVRYQDTVLRALEKKYPGVSAMLKASPTQSPSVN
;
A
#
# COMPACT_ATOMS: atom_id res chain seq x y z
N MET A 1 5.00 -12.36 -15.08
CA MET A 1 5.86 -12.22 -13.87
C MET A 1 5.43 -10.97 -13.15
N LYS A 2 5.05 -11.07 -11.86
CA LYS A 2 4.81 -9.86 -11.05
C LYS A 2 6.11 -9.07 -11.01
N ASP A 3 6.02 -7.77 -11.23
CA ASP A 3 7.17 -6.87 -11.09
C ASP A 3 7.57 -6.85 -9.61
N LEU A 4 8.68 -7.49 -9.29
CA LEU A 4 9.17 -7.61 -7.90
C LEU A 4 9.84 -6.31 -7.42
N ASN A 5 10.12 -5.38 -8.34
CA ASN A 5 10.72 -4.10 -7.99
C ASN A 5 9.63 -3.12 -7.48
N ARG A 6 9.66 -2.84 -6.19
CA ARG A 6 8.78 -1.89 -5.52
C ARG A 6 9.54 -0.65 -5.10
N THR A 7 8.87 0.49 -5.10
CA THR A 7 9.44 1.74 -4.57
C THR A 7 9.09 1.88 -3.10
N ILE A 8 10.12 1.85 -2.25
CA ILE A 8 9.99 1.97 -0.79
C ILE A 8 10.59 3.29 -0.34
N LEU A 9 9.82 4.08 0.41
CA LEU A 9 10.28 5.30 1.07
C LEU A 9 10.63 4.97 2.52
N ILE A 10 11.85 5.26 2.92
CA ILE A 10 12.31 5.20 4.31
C ILE A 10 12.27 6.61 4.88
N VAL A 11 11.69 6.78 6.07
CA VAL A 11 11.62 8.05 6.80
C VAL A 11 12.11 7.82 8.23
N ASP A 12 13.30 8.32 8.51
CA ASP A 12 13.95 8.21 9.83
C ASP A 12 14.96 9.38 9.92
N ASP A 13 15.16 9.99 11.06
CA ASP A 13 16.13 11.06 11.25
C ASP A 13 17.55 10.51 11.52
N ASP A 14 17.71 9.22 11.84
CA ASP A 14 18.98 8.56 12.04
C ASP A 14 19.58 8.06 10.70
N ASP A 15 20.72 8.62 10.30
CA ASP A 15 21.44 8.25 9.08
C ASP A 15 21.86 6.76 9.06
N ALA A 16 22.26 6.21 10.20
CA ALA A 16 22.72 4.82 10.29
C ALA A 16 21.54 3.85 10.09
N VAL A 17 20.40 4.15 10.66
CA VAL A 17 19.16 3.37 10.47
C VAL A 17 18.73 3.42 9.00
N ARG A 18 18.69 4.62 8.38
CA ARG A 18 18.35 4.76 6.96
C ARG A 18 19.30 3.95 6.08
N PHE A 19 20.61 4.06 6.32
CA PHE A 19 21.60 3.33 5.54
C PHE A 19 21.44 1.81 5.67
N ALA A 20 21.24 1.29 6.87
CA ALA A 20 21.06 -0.14 7.11
C ALA A 20 19.82 -0.70 6.42
N LEU A 21 18.66 0.00 6.51
CA LEU A 21 17.44 -0.36 5.80
C LEU A 21 17.64 -0.30 4.29
N GLU A 22 18.24 0.77 3.79
CA GLU A 22 18.47 0.96 2.36
C GLU A 22 19.29 -0.18 1.76
N MET A 23 20.37 -0.58 2.42
CA MET A 23 21.21 -1.70 1.98
C MET A 23 20.42 -3.02 1.95
N THR A 24 19.64 -3.31 2.98
CA THR A 24 18.83 -4.52 3.05
C THR A 24 17.76 -4.54 1.96
N LEU A 25 17.02 -3.44 1.79
CA LEU A 25 15.93 -3.36 0.82
C LEU A 25 16.42 -3.39 -0.64
N LYS A 26 17.56 -2.74 -0.93
CA LYS A 26 18.19 -2.80 -2.24
C LYS A 26 18.71 -4.19 -2.58
N SER A 27 19.22 -4.94 -1.60
CA SER A 27 19.66 -6.34 -1.83
C SER A 27 18.49 -7.27 -2.20
N GLU A 28 17.27 -6.91 -1.86
CA GLU A 28 16.04 -7.62 -2.26
C GLU A 28 15.47 -7.14 -3.62
N GLY A 29 16.16 -6.24 -4.30
CA GLY A 29 15.78 -5.77 -5.64
C GLY A 29 14.77 -4.61 -5.64
N HIS A 30 14.55 -3.94 -4.50
CA HIS A 30 13.64 -2.80 -4.42
C HIS A 30 14.31 -1.47 -4.76
N THR A 31 13.53 -0.55 -5.30
CA THR A 31 13.93 0.86 -5.43
C THR A 31 13.70 1.57 -4.10
N VAL A 32 14.75 2.13 -3.51
CA VAL A 32 14.69 2.77 -2.20
C VAL A 32 14.93 4.27 -2.32
N VAL A 33 14.08 5.03 -1.66
CA VAL A 33 14.20 6.48 -1.50
C VAL A 33 14.23 6.77 0.00
N ALA A 34 15.13 7.62 0.45
CA ALA A 34 15.29 7.95 1.85
C ALA A 34 14.96 9.42 2.13
N ALA A 35 14.31 9.66 3.26
CA ALA A 35 14.00 10.98 3.80
C ALA A 35 14.51 11.08 5.24
N ASN A 36 15.09 12.22 5.60
CA ASN A 36 15.61 12.48 6.93
C ASN A 36 14.56 12.99 7.92
N GLY A 37 13.28 12.89 7.54
CA GLY A 37 12.15 13.27 8.38
C GLY A 37 10.84 13.41 7.62
N PRO A 38 9.73 13.65 8.34
CA PRO A 38 8.38 13.66 7.81
C PRO A 38 8.14 14.65 6.66
N GLU A 39 8.71 15.87 6.77
CA GLU A 39 8.49 16.91 5.76
C GLU A 39 9.07 16.51 4.41
N GLN A 40 10.31 15.99 4.40
CA GLN A 40 10.94 15.48 3.19
C GLN A 40 10.18 14.25 2.66
N GLY A 41 9.72 13.37 3.56
CA GLY A 41 8.89 12.22 3.20
C GLY A 41 7.62 12.63 2.45
N LEU A 42 6.89 13.63 2.94
CA LEU A 42 5.70 14.18 2.28
C LEU A 42 6.02 14.81 0.93
N GLN A 43 7.16 15.47 0.77
CA GLN A 43 7.60 16.02 -0.52
C GLN A 43 7.86 14.92 -1.55
N ILE A 44 8.53 13.85 -1.15
CA ILE A 44 8.79 12.68 -2.00
C ILE A 44 7.49 12.03 -2.46
N LEU A 45 6.54 11.81 -1.55
CA LEU A 45 5.23 11.23 -1.86
C LEU A 45 4.41 12.06 -2.87
N ARG A 46 4.62 13.38 -2.91
CA ARG A 46 3.99 14.26 -3.91
C ARG A 46 4.67 14.21 -5.28
N SER A 47 5.97 13.90 -5.32
CA SER A 47 6.81 14.01 -6.52
C SER A 47 6.95 12.72 -7.32
N ARG A 48 6.69 11.57 -6.70
CA ARG A 48 6.84 10.25 -7.34
C ARG A 48 5.92 9.19 -6.72
N PRO A 49 5.58 8.15 -7.47
CA PRO A 49 4.87 7.01 -6.93
C PRO A 49 5.74 6.26 -5.91
N VAL A 50 5.12 5.86 -4.81
CA VAL A 50 5.70 5.05 -3.74
C VAL A 50 4.71 3.93 -3.42
N ASP A 51 5.21 2.70 -3.28
CA ASP A 51 4.38 1.55 -2.93
C ASP A 51 4.27 1.36 -1.42
N MET A 52 5.33 1.65 -0.69
CA MET A 52 5.42 1.45 0.75
C MET A 52 6.22 2.57 1.42
N VAL A 53 5.79 2.94 2.61
CA VAL A 53 6.54 3.79 3.54
C VAL A 53 6.93 2.97 4.76
N ILE A 54 8.20 3.04 5.13
CA ILE A 54 8.72 2.56 6.42
C ILE A 54 9.17 3.79 7.20
N SER A 55 8.49 4.10 8.31
CA SER A 55 8.75 5.29 9.10
C SER A 55 9.18 4.95 10.52
N ASP A 56 10.23 5.59 11.00
CA ASP A 56 10.51 5.61 12.43
C ASP A 56 9.36 6.25 13.22
N GLN A 57 9.15 5.77 14.45
CA GLN A 57 8.13 6.33 15.36
C GLN A 57 8.60 7.63 16.00
N THR A 58 9.86 7.69 16.43
CA THR A 58 10.38 8.82 17.21
C THR A 58 11.21 9.74 16.35
N MET A 59 10.58 10.76 15.80
CA MET A 59 11.25 11.79 14.99
C MET A 59 10.99 13.20 15.55
N PRO A 60 11.90 14.16 15.33
CA PRO A 60 11.67 15.54 15.72
C PRO A 60 10.44 16.16 15.05
N ARG A 61 9.70 17.00 15.79
CA ARG A 61 8.56 17.82 15.33
C ARG A 61 7.29 17.06 14.99
N MET A 62 7.38 15.87 14.43
CA MET A 62 6.22 15.05 14.07
C MET A 62 6.57 13.59 14.28
N SER A 63 5.78 12.87 15.05
CA SER A 63 5.95 11.44 15.26
C SER A 63 5.68 10.64 13.99
N GLY A 64 6.25 9.42 13.91
CA GLY A 64 5.97 8.52 12.79
C GLY A 64 4.49 8.20 12.65
N LEU A 65 3.77 8.06 13.76
CA LEU A 65 2.33 7.81 13.73
C LEU A 65 1.56 8.98 13.10
N GLU A 66 1.86 10.23 13.50
CA GLU A 66 1.24 11.41 12.90
C GLU A 66 1.55 11.51 11.40
N PHE A 67 2.79 11.25 11.02
CA PHE A 67 3.20 11.20 9.61
C PHE A 67 2.44 10.13 8.84
N LEU A 68 2.36 8.89 9.34
CA LEU A 68 1.67 7.79 8.68
C LEU A 68 0.16 7.99 8.59
N LYS A 69 -0.46 8.70 9.55
CA LYS A 69 -1.86 9.17 9.44
C LYS A 69 -2.04 10.11 8.24
N LEU A 70 -1.15 11.07 8.06
CA LEU A 70 -1.17 11.96 6.90
C LEU A 70 -0.96 11.19 5.58
N VAL A 71 -0.10 10.18 5.59
CA VAL A 71 0.09 9.30 4.42
C VAL A 71 -1.19 8.55 4.10
N ARG A 72 -1.86 7.96 5.11
CA ARG A 72 -3.14 7.28 4.93
C ARG A 72 -4.18 8.19 4.27
N ASP A 73 -4.31 9.41 4.77
CA ASP A 73 -5.36 10.32 4.33
C ASP A 73 -5.12 10.89 2.92
N ARG A 74 -3.85 11.07 2.53
CA ARG A 74 -3.48 11.68 1.24
C ARG A 74 -3.04 10.68 0.18
N HIS A 75 -2.54 9.52 0.60
CA HIS A 75 -1.99 8.46 -0.24
C HIS A 75 -2.48 7.09 0.25
N PRO A 76 -3.80 6.81 0.20
CA PRO A 76 -4.40 5.59 0.77
C PRO A 76 -3.87 4.30 0.14
N ASP A 77 -3.31 4.39 -1.06
CA ASP A 77 -2.75 3.26 -1.81
C ASP A 77 -1.31 2.92 -1.42
N VAL A 78 -0.72 3.67 -0.51
CA VAL A 78 0.64 3.45 0.00
C VAL A 78 0.59 2.58 1.24
N MET A 79 1.30 1.46 1.23
CA MET A 79 1.44 0.60 2.39
C MET A 79 2.25 1.31 3.49
N ARG A 80 1.83 1.20 4.73
CA ARG A 80 2.40 1.93 5.86
C ARG A 80 2.95 0.97 6.90
N ILE A 81 4.25 1.00 7.11
CA ILE A 81 4.98 0.20 8.10
C ILE A 81 5.63 1.15 9.10
N MET A 82 5.55 0.81 10.38
CA MET A 82 6.22 1.57 11.43
C MET A 82 7.47 0.83 11.92
N LEU A 83 8.54 1.60 12.11
CA LEU A 83 9.73 1.16 12.81
C LEU A 83 9.68 1.70 14.25
N THR A 84 9.82 0.84 15.26
CA THR A 84 9.57 1.25 16.64
C THR A 84 10.52 0.59 17.64
N GLY A 85 10.80 1.25 18.75
CA GLY A 85 11.42 0.64 19.92
C GLY A 85 10.39 -0.10 20.79
N ASN A 86 10.87 -0.99 21.67
CA ASN A 86 10.00 -1.82 22.52
C ASN A 86 9.07 -1.00 23.44
N ALA A 87 9.50 0.19 23.86
CA ALA A 87 8.72 1.04 24.77
C ALA A 87 7.43 1.61 24.14
N GLU A 88 7.33 1.62 22.83
CA GLU A 88 6.24 2.27 22.06
C GLU A 88 5.18 1.27 21.57
N LEU A 89 5.36 -0.03 21.81
CA LEU A 89 4.51 -1.10 21.32
C LEU A 89 3.01 -0.92 21.60
N PRO A 90 2.57 -0.47 22.79
CA PRO A 90 1.13 -0.28 23.02
C PRO A 90 0.48 0.70 22.05
N THR A 91 1.12 1.83 21.79
CA THR A 91 0.63 2.86 20.84
C THR A 91 0.56 2.32 19.41
N VAL A 92 1.55 1.52 19.03
CA VAL A 92 1.65 0.93 17.69
C VAL A 92 0.58 -0.14 17.45
N ILE A 93 0.28 -0.95 18.47
CA ILE A 93 -0.80 -1.95 18.40
C ILE A 93 -2.16 -1.27 18.21
N ASP A 94 -2.41 -0.18 18.93
CA ASP A 94 -3.65 0.60 18.77
C ASP A 94 -3.75 1.18 17.35
N ALA A 95 -2.66 1.67 16.78
CA ALA A 95 -2.61 2.20 15.42
C ALA A 95 -2.90 1.12 14.34
N ILE A 96 -2.46 -0.13 14.56
CA ILE A 96 -2.83 -1.26 13.68
C ILE A 96 -4.32 -1.54 13.77
N ASN A 97 -4.86 -1.62 14.99
CA ASN A 97 -6.28 -1.90 15.22
C ASN A 97 -7.20 -0.82 14.61
N GLN A 98 -6.72 0.41 14.52
CA GLN A 98 -7.43 1.54 13.89
C GLN A 98 -7.19 1.63 12.37
N GLY A 99 -6.40 0.73 11.78
CA GLY A 99 -6.07 0.75 10.35
C GLY A 99 -5.14 1.89 9.92
N GLU A 100 -4.47 2.54 10.86
CA GLU A 100 -3.55 3.65 10.58
C GLU A 100 -2.24 3.18 9.97
N ILE A 101 -1.75 2.03 10.43
CA ILE A 101 -0.58 1.32 9.89
C ILE A 101 -0.94 -0.12 9.59
N TYR A 102 -0.21 -0.73 8.68
CA TYR A 102 -0.41 -2.14 8.32
C TYR A 102 0.31 -3.07 9.29
N ARG A 103 1.59 -2.80 9.55
CA ARG A 103 2.44 -3.57 10.47
C ARG A 103 3.52 -2.68 11.08
N PHE A 104 4.21 -3.25 12.06
CA PHE A 104 5.41 -2.64 12.63
C PHE A 104 6.58 -3.62 12.60
N LEU A 105 7.78 -3.07 12.72
CA LEU A 105 9.04 -3.78 12.88
C LEU A 105 9.76 -3.18 14.08
N THR A 106 10.30 -4.02 14.95
CA THR A 106 11.03 -3.55 16.15
C THR A 106 12.49 -3.29 15.85
N LYS A 107 13.04 -2.24 16.48
CA LYS A 107 14.49 -1.97 16.47
C LYS A 107 15.16 -2.71 17.66
N PRO A 108 16.28 -3.43 17.45
CA PRO A 108 16.88 -3.77 16.16
C PRO A 108 16.06 -4.84 15.45
N TRP A 109 15.96 -4.76 14.13
CA TRP A 109 15.22 -5.75 13.33
C TRP A 109 16.10 -6.91 12.89
N ASP A 110 15.47 -8.05 12.68
CA ASP A 110 16.06 -9.18 11.99
C ASP A 110 15.84 -9.06 10.48
N SER A 111 16.86 -9.31 9.67
CA SER A 111 16.76 -9.19 8.22
C SER A 111 15.78 -10.19 7.60
N THR A 112 15.65 -11.39 8.18
CA THR A 112 14.70 -12.40 7.71
C THR A 112 13.28 -11.98 8.04
N GLU A 113 13.05 -11.46 9.24
CA GLU A 113 11.74 -10.91 9.65
C GLU A 113 11.31 -9.77 8.71
N LEU A 114 12.21 -8.83 8.42
CA LEU A 114 11.95 -7.73 7.47
C LEU A 114 11.56 -8.27 6.09
N LYS A 115 12.29 -9.24 5.53
CA LYS A 115 12.00 -9.83 4.22
C LYS A 115 10.64 -10.52 4.18
N VAL A 116 10.32 -11.33 5.19
CA VAL A 116 9.02 -12.00 5.30
C VAL A 116 7.89 -10.97 5.41
N MET A 117 8.08 -9.94 6.22
CA MET A 117 7.11 -8.86 6.38
C MET A 117 6.86 -8.12 5.04
N LEU A 118 7.92 -7.79 4.30
CA LEU A 118 7.81 -7.15 2.98
C LEU A 118 7.04 -8.02 2.00
N PHE A 119 7.37 -9.30 1.92
CA PHE A 119 6.67 -10.22 1.04
C PHE A 119 5.16 -10.25 1.32
N VAL A 120 4.78 -10.44 2.58
CA VAL A 120 3.36 -10.48 2.99
C VAL A 120 2.67 -9.13 2.76
N ALA A 121 3.35 -8.02 3.04
CA ALA A 121 2.80 -6.69 2.84
C ALA A 121 2.58 -6.38 1.35
N PHE A 122 3.47 -6.77 0.46
CA PHE A 122 3.29 -6.56 -0.98
C PHE A 122 2.23 -7.47 -1.59
N GLU A 123 2.11 -8.73 -1.13
CA GLU A 123 1.00 -9.59 -1.53
C GLU A 123 -0.35 -8.96 -1.13
N GLN A 124 -0.46 -8.43 0.09
CA GLN A 124 -1.66 -7.72 0.54
C GLN A 124 -1.94 -6.47 -0.30
N LEU A 125 -0.92 -5.66 -0.59
CA LEU A 125 -1.05 -4.46 -1.42
C LEU A 125 -1.56 -4.80 -2.83
N ASP A 126 -1.06 -5.86 -3.42
CA ASP A 126 -1.49 -6.32 -4.75
C ASP A 126 -2.95 -6.77 -4.74
N LEU A 127 -3.37 -7.53 -3.74
CA LEU A 127 -4.76 -7.96 -3.57
C LEU A 127 -5.70 -6.77 -3.39
N GLU A 128 -5.32 -5.77 -2.61
CA GLU A 128 -6.11 -4.56 -2.42
C GLU A 128 -6.23 -3.73 -3.70
N ARG A 129 -5.15 -3.63 -4.48
CA ARG A 129 -5.15 -2.94 -5.78
C ARG A 129 -6.03 -3.66 -6.79
N GLU A 130 -5.92 -4.99 -6.89
CA GLU A 130 -6.76 -5.79 -7.77
C GLU A 130 -8.24 -5.67 -7.39
N ASN A 131 -8.56 -5.77 -6.11
CA ASN A 131 -9.95 -5.63 -5.63
C ASN A 131 -10.52 -4.26 -6.00
N ARG A 132 -9.77 -3.17 -5.81
CA ARG A 132 -10.21 -1.82 -6.21
C ARG A 132 -10.43 -1.69 -7.72
N GLN A 133 -9.56 -2.29 -8.54
CA GLN A 133 -9.72 -2.28 -9.99
C GLN A 133 -11.00 -3.03 -10.42
N LEU A 134 -11.25 -4.21 -9.83
CA LEU A 134 -12.46 -4.97 -10.09
C LEU A 134 -13.73 -4.23 -9.68
N LEU A 135 -13.72 -3.61 -8.50
CA LEU A 135 -14.85 -2.78 -8.03
C LEU A 135 -15.09 -1.57 -8.93
N ALA A 136 -14.04 -0.90 -9.40
CA ALA A 136 -14.16 0.21 -10.35
C ALA A 136 -14.76 -0.27 -11.69
N GLN A 137 -14.34 -1.43 -12.19
CA GLN A 137 -14.86 -2.04 -13.41
C GLN A 137 -16.36 -2.39 -13.27
N VAL A 138 -16.77 -2.99 -12.16
CA VAL A 138 -18.17 -3.31 -11.87
C VAL A 138 -19.03 -2.04 -11.82
N ARG A 139 -18.57 -1.00 -11.14
CA ARG A 139 -19.27 0.30 -11.08
C ARG A 139 -19.41 0.94 -12.46
N TYR A 140 -18.37 0.88 -13.27
CA TYR A 140 -18.43 1.39 -14.65
C TYR A 140 -19.46 0.62 -15.47
N GLN A 141 -19.45 -0.72 -15.41
CA GLN A 141 -20.43 -1.56 -16.11
C GLN A 141 -21.87 -1.26 -15.67
N ASP A 142 -22.12 -1.11 -14.37
CA ASP A 142 -23.43 -0.74 -13.84
C ASP A 142 -23.90 0.64 -14.38
N THR A 143 -22.99 1.60 -14.42
CA THR A 143 -23.28 2.95 -14.97
C THR A 143 -23.64 2.87 -16.44
N VAL A 144 -22.92 2.10 -17.25
CA VAL A 144 -23.20 1.90 -18.68
C VAL A 144 -24.54 1.21 -18.87
N LEU A 145 -24.82 0.15 -18.09
CA LEU A 145 -26.09 -0.57 -18.16
C LEU A 145 -27.27 0.33 -17.81
N ARG A 146 -27.17 1.16 -16.78
CA ARG A 146 -28.23 2.14 -16.42
C ARG A 146 -28.44 3.18 -17.52
N ALA A 147 -27.38 3.66 -18.15
CA ALA A 147 -27.49 4.60 -19.27
C ALA A 147 -28.17 3.96 -20.50
N LEU A 148 -27.81 2.71 -20.80
CA LEU A 148 -28.45 1.93 -21.87
C LEU A 148 -29.92 1.65 -21.58
N GLU A 149 -30.27 1.25 -20.35
CA GLU A 149 -31.66 1.00 -19.94
C GLU A 149 -32.52 2.25 -20.05
N LYS A 150 -31.96 3.42 -19.71
CA LYS A 150 -32.64 4.71 -19.88
C LYS A 150 -32.91 5.03 -21.35
N LYS A 151 -31.98 4.69 -22.24
CA LYS A 151 -32.09 4.97 -23.68
C LYS A 151 -32.90 3.92 -24.43
N TYR A 152 -32.80 2.66 -23.98
CA TYR A 152 -33.45 1.49 -24.58
C TYR A 152 -34.06 0.64 -23.48
N PRO A 153 -35.30 0.94 -23.01
CA PRO A 153 -35.97 0.20 -21.95
C PRO A 153 -36.12 -1.28 -22.30
N GLY A 154 -35.72 -2.15 -21.34
CA GLY A 154 -35.75 -3.61 -21.49
C GLY A 154 -34.46 -4.23 -21.99
N VAL A 155 -33.40 -3.46 -22.31
CA VAL A 155 -32.12 -4.00 -22.79
C VAL A 155 -31.42 -4.88 -21.75
N SER A 156 -31.56 -4.56 -20.47
CA SER A 156 -30.98 -5.37 -19.36
C SER A 156 -31.59 -6.76 -19.27
N ALA A 157 -32.86 -6.90 -19.59
CA ALA A 157 -33.53 -8.21 -19.65
C ALA A 157 -33.07 -9.04 -20.86
N MET A 158 -32.83 -8.42 -21.99
CA MET A 158 -32.31 -9.08 -23.19
C MET A 158 -30.86 -9.60 -22.96
N LEU A 159 -30.00 -8.81 -22.33
CA LEU A 159 -28.63 -9.23 -22.04
C LEU A 159 -28.56 -10.40 -21.06
N LYS A 160 -29.49 -10.50 -20.11
CA LYS A 160 -29.59 -11.62 -19.16
C LYS A 160 -30.20 -12.88 -19.79
N ALA A 161 -31.00 -12.74 -20.84
CA ALA A 161 -31.69 -13.83 -21.52
C ALA A 161 -30.82 -14.53 -22.60
N SER A 162 -29.67 -13.97 -22.98
CA SER A 162 -28.78 -14.60 -23.95
C SER A 162 -27.97 -15.70 -23.25
N PRO A 163 -28.22 -17.00 -23.56
CA PRO A 163 -27.39 -18.09 -23.03
C PRO A 163 -26.00 -18.01 -23.67
N THR A 164 -24.97 -18.05 -22.86
CA THR A 164 -23.60 -18.32 -23.30
C THR A 164 -23.57 -19.70 -23.97
N GLN A 165 -23.73 -19.73 -25.29
CA GLN A 165 -23.38 -20.92 -26.06
C GLN A 165 -21.87 -21.01 -26.06
N SER A 166 -21.34 -21.89 -25.21
CA SER A 166 -19.98 -22.39 -25.37
C SER A 166 -19.88 -23.11 -26.71
N PRO A 167 -18.92 -22.81 -27.60
CA PRO A 167 -18.71 -23.60 -28.78
C PRO A 167 -18.23 -24.99 -28.34
N SER A 168 -19.05 -25.99 -28.60
CA SER A 168 -18.65 -27.39 -28.52
C SER A 168 -17.59 -27.62 -29.60
N VAL A 169 -16.36 -27.83 -29.16
CA VAL A 169 -15.28 -28.34 -30.00
C VAL A 169 -15.51 -29.83 -30.20
N ASN A 170 -15.80 -30.19 -31.44
CA ASN A 170 -15.72 -31.55 -31.96
C ASN A 170 -14.26 -31.87 -32.30
#